data_f2895459a9cf03f98ec25c4659074fbe
#
_entry.id   f2895459a9cf03f98ec25c4659074fbe
#
_cell.length_a   1.000
_cell.length_b   1.000
_cell.length_c   1.000
_cell.angle_alpha   90.00
_cell.angle_beta   90.00
_cell.angle_gamma   90.00
#
_symmetry.space_group_name_H-M   'P 1'
#
loop_
_entity.id
_entity.type
_entity.pdbx_description
1 polymer ?
#
loop_
_entity_poly.entity_id
_entity_poly.type
_entity_poly.pdbx_seq_one_letter_code
_entity_poly.pdbx_strand_id
1 'polypeptide(L)'
;MPKRLLNILLLLLMHSFSIADHVIVSGGPSLNRWEHYRTANDQHDKWWANFIRGGTMRMDEIRKVYGGSGKLVWIVYRPSYEMRGREDGKNYISMIQLQASKRNASLIWINSGPDLIRALNNRPRGSVQTFDYFGHSNKHCFCLDYGTEIIAVCTQWLHESELGRVKSSIFADKAYCKSWGCHSGESMTARWKSALGVRLEGARGKTDYRALAQGKFPAVSGGWTR
;
A
#
# COMPACT_ATOMS: atom_id res chain seq x y z
N MET A 1 9.45 2.12 54.59
CA MET A 1 9.20 2.98 53.41
C MET A 1 9.84 2.47 52.10
N PRO A 2 9.95 1.16 51.77
CA PRO A 2 10.45 0.77 50.42
C PRO A 2 9.40 0.24 49.45
N LYS A 3 8.15 -0.04 49.86
CA LYS A 3 7.15 -0.65 48.94
C LYS A 3 6.54 0.26 47.88
N ARG A 4 6.56 1.61 48.10
CA ARG A 4 6.02 2.58 47.13
C ARG A 4 6.96 2.86 45.94
N LEU A 5 8.26 2.77 46.14
CA LEU A 5 9.26 2.96 45.06
C LEU A 5 9.28 1.83 44.04
N LEU A 6 9.02 0.60 44.51
CA LEU A 6 9.00 -0.58 43.63
C LEU A 6 7.80 -0.57 42.67
N ASN A 7 6.65 -0.06 43.09
CA ASN A 7 5.46 0.05 42.22
C ASN A 7 5.58 1.14 41.16
N ILE A 8 6.33 2.23 41.40
CA ILE A 8 6.58 3.27 40.40
C ILE A 8 7.57 2.80 39.34
N LEU A 9 8.56 1.98 39.71
CA LEU A 9 9.52 1.42 38.75
C LEU A 9 8.88 0.35 37.85
N LEU A 10 7.90 -0.41 38.34
CA LEU A 10 7.16 -1.40 37.55
C LEU A 10 6.18 -0.75 36.54
N LEU A 11 5.62 0.42 36.86
CA LEU A 11 4.75 1.19 35.96
C LEU A 11 5.52 1.87 34.81
N LEU A 12 6.80 2.18 35.00
CA LEU A 12 7.66 2.78 33.98
C LEU A 12 8.19 1.77 32.93
N LEU A 13 8.10 0.48 33.22
CA LEU A 13 8.57 -0.59 32.32
C LEU A 13 7.49 -1.15 31.38
N MET A 14 6.24 -0.72 31.51
CA MET A 14 5.18 -1.07 30.55
C MET A 14 5.10 -0.08 29.38
N HIS A 15 6.22 0.31 28.80
CA HIS A 15 6.21 0.78 27.44
C HIS A 15 5.98 -0.47 26.59
N SER A 16 4.73 -0.73 26.23
CA SER A 16 4.38 -1.70 25.21
C SER A 16 5.20 -1.36 23.99
N PHE A 17 6.30 -2.06 23.73
CA PHE A 17 6.98 -2.01 22.46
C PHE A 17 5.95 -2.44 21.43
N SER A 18 5.30 -1.48 20.79
CA SER A 18 4.43 -1.76 19.66
C SER A 18 5.29 -2.46 18.62
N ILE A 19 4.96 -3.71 18.32
CA ILE A 19 5.65 -4.46 17.26
C ILE A 19 5.50 -3.61 15.99
N ALA A 20 6.62 -3.31 15.34
CA ALA A 20 6.63 -2.53 14.12
C ALA A 20 5.74 -3.19 13.04
N ASP A 21 4.87 -2.41 12.41
CA ASP A 21 4.09 -2.83 11.26
C ASP A 21 4.72 -2.25 9.99
N HIS A 22 4.94 -3.09 9.00
CA HIS A 22 5.32 -2.71 7.64
C HIS A 22 4.10 -2.92 6.75
N VAL A 23 3.43 -1.83 6.42
CA VAL A 23 2.16 -1.86 5.70
C VAL A 23 2.40 -1.70 4.21
N ILE A 24 1.96 -2.68 3.43
CA ILE A 24 1.96 -2.63 1.98
C ILE A 24 0.51 -2.66 1.50
N VAL A 25 0.14 -1.72 0.64
CA VAL A 25 -1.18 -1.65 0.00
C VAL A 25 -1.02 -1.95 -1.48
N SER A 26 -1.78 -2.92 -1.99
CA SER A 26 -1.85 -3.21 -3.43
C SER A 26 -3.26 -2.91 -3.93
N GLY A 27 -3.37 -1.93 -4.82
CA GLY A 27 -4.57 -1.70 -5.64
C GLY A 27 -4.75 -2.83 -6.64
N GLY A 28 -5.83 -2.78 -7.40
CA GLY A 28 -6.17 -3.78 -8.37
C GLY A 28 -5.87 -3.38 -9.82
N PRO A 29 -5.63 -4.35 -10.71
CA PRO A 29 -5.47 -4.11 -12.12
C PRO A 29 -6.81 -3.79 -12.79
N SER A 30 -6.76 -3.16 -13.96
CA SER A 30 -7.86 -3.08 -14.90
C SER A 30 -8.18 -4.47 -15.49
N LEU A 31 -9.35 -4.64 -16.05
CA LEU A 31 -9.67 -5.77 -16.91
C LEU A 31 -8.86 -5.69 -18.21
N ASN A 32 -8.44 -6.85 -18.73
CA ASN A 32 -7.64 -6.93 -19.95
C ASN A 32 -8.38 -6.35 -21.17
N ARG A 33 -9.71 -6.53 -21.21
CA ARG A 33 -10.57 -5.96 -22.26
C ARG A 33 -10.45 -4.43 -22.36
N TRP A 34 -10.27 -3.72 -21.25
CA TRP A 34 -10.13 -2.26 -21.24
C TRP A 34 -8.77 -1.79 -21.73
N GLU A 35 -7.72 -2.63 -21.60
CA GLU A 35 -6.39 -2.30 -22.11
C GLU A 35 -6.38 -2.11 -23.64
N HIS A 36 -7.23 -2.84 -24.36
CA HIS A 36 -7.32 -2.70 -25.82
C HIS A 36 -7.81 -1.35 -26.30
N TYR A 37 -8.52 -0.60 -25.45
CA TYR A 37 -8.99 0.76 -25.77
C TYR A 37 -7.98 1.86 -25.42
N ARG A 38 -6.83 1.47 -24.84
CA ARG A 38 -5.76 2.40 -24.46
C ARG A 38 -4.66 2.41 -25.51
N THR A 39 -3.92 3.53 -25.60
CA THR A 39 -2.72 3.55 -26.41
C THR A 39 -1.71 2.54 -25.89
N ALA A 40 -0.84 2.02 -26.78
CA ALA A 40 0.14 0.98 -26.40
C ALA A 40 0.99 1.38 -25.19
N ASN A 41 1.32 2.66 -25.04
CA ASN A 41 2.10 3.18 -23.91
C ASN A 41 1.32 3.25 -22.60
N ASP A 42 -0.01 3.19 -22.64
CA ASP A 42 -0.89 3.27 -21.48
C ASP A 42 -1.52 1.93 -21.11
N GLN A 43 -1.14 0.84 -21.79
CA GLN A 43 -1.58 -0.52 -21.50
C GLN A 43 -0.78 -1.12 -20.35
N HIS A 44 -1.06 -0.67 -19.12
CA HIS A 44 -0.27 -1.00 -17.93
C HIS A 44 -0.64 -2.35 -17.31
N ASP A 45 -1.88 -2.81 -17.52
CA ASP A 45 -2.44 -3.96 -16.79
C ASP A 45 -2.52 -5.23 -17.63
N LYS A 46 -1.82 -5.30 -18.77
CA LYS A 46 -1.64 -6.56 -19.49
C LYS A 46 -1.11 -7.67 -18.59
N TRP A 47 -0.27 -7.32 -17.62
CA TRP A 47 0.16 -8.23 -16.58
C TRP A 47 -0.57 -7.92 -15.28
N TRP A 48 -1.50 -8.78 -14.92
CA TRP A 48 -2.36 -8.65 -13.74
C TRP A 48 -1.59 -8.48 -12.43
N ALA A 49 -0.35 -9.00 -12.35
CA ALA A 49 0.40 -9.10 -11.11
C ALA A 49 1.33 -7.90 -10.84
N ASN A 50 1.29 -6.81 -11.62
CA ASN A 50 2.18 -5.67 -11.43
C ASN A 50 2.24 -5.20 -9.97
N PHE A 51 1.10 -4.89 -9.36
CA PHE A 51 1.06 -4.37 -7.99
C PHE A 51 1.32 -5.44 -6.94
N ILE A 52 0.97 -6.69 -7.23
CA ILE A 52 1.31 -7.85 -6.41
C ILE A 52 2.82 -8.09 -6.39
N ARG A 53 3.45 -8.06 -7.58
CA ARG A 53 4.90 -8.25 -7.70
C ARG A 53 5.67 -7.12 -7.00
N GLY A 54 5.26 -5.85 -7.21
CA GLY A 54 5.85 -4.71 -6.51
C GLY A 54 5.76 -4.87 -4.99
N GLY A 55 4.56 -5.19 -4.48
CA GLY A 55 4.34 -5.43 -3.05
C GLY A 55 5.18 -6.57 -2.49
N THR A 56 5.27 -7.71 -3.19
CA THR A 56 6.06 -8.86 -2.72
C THR A 56 7.57 -8.57 -2.74
N MET A 57 8.07 -7.87 -3.75
CA MET A 57 9.47 -7.42 -3.78
C MET A 57 9.78 -6.48 -2.61
N ARG A 58 8.86 -5.57 -2.29
CA ARG A 58 9.02 -4.66 -1.15
C ARG A 58 9.03 -5.40 0.18
N MET A 59 8.20 -6.42 0.36
CA MET A 59 8.25 -7.30 1.54
C MET A 59 9.61 -7.97 1.69
N ASP A 60 10.15 -8.50 0.59
CA ASP A 60 11.44 -9.17 0.57
C ASP A 60 12.59 -8.18 0.90
N GLU A 61 12.52 -6.93 0.42
CA GLU A 61 13.45 -5.86 0.76
C GLU A 61 13.33 -5.46 2.25
N ILE A 62 12.12 -5.27 2.77
CA ILE A 62 11.87 -4.97 4.18
C ILE A 62 12.49 -6.05 5.07
N ARG A 63 12.33 -7.34 4.74
CA ARG A 63 12.95 -8.44 5.48
C ARG A 63 14.48 -8.35 5.49
N LYS A 64 15.08 -7.93 4.39
CA LYS A 64 16.56 -7.73 4.32
C LYS A 64 17.00 -6.54 5.18
N VAL A 65 16.28 -5.42 5.11
CA VAL A 65 16.66 -4.18 5.81
C VAL A 65 16.43 -4.28 7.31
N TYR A 66 15.31 -4.87 7.74
CA TYR A 66 14.91 -4.93 9.15
C TYR A 66 15.19 -6.28 9.82
N GLY A 67 15.94 -7.19 9.15
CA GLY A 67 16.39 -8.46 9.74
C GLY A 67 15.26 -9.38 10.19
N GLY A 68 14.08 -9.26 9.58
CA GLY A 68 12.89 -10.03 9.96
C GLY A 68 12.12 -9.47 11.16
N SER A 69 12.58 -8.39 11.80
CA SER A 69 11.81 -7.70 12.83
C SER A 69 10.57 -7.02 12.25
N GLY A 70 9.52 -6.92 13.06
CA GLY A 70 8.26 -6.33 12.64
C GLY A 70 7.33 -7.28 11.86
N LYS A 71 6.09 -6.84 11.73
CA LYS A 71 5.01 -7.58 11.07
C LYS A 71 4.78 -7.04 9.67
N LEU A 72 4.81 -7.91 8.67
CA LEU A 72 4.35 -7.56 7.33
C LEU A 72 2.82 -7.57 7.31
N VAL A 73 2.22 -6.44 6.95
CA VAL A 73 0.76 -6.28 6.80
C VAL A 73 0.48 -5.95 5.34
N TRP A 74 -0.17 -6.87 4.65
CA TRP A 74 -0.48 -6.69 3.24
C TRP A 74 -1.97 -6.47 3.03
N ILE A 75 -2.35 -5.27 2.63
CA ILE A 75 -3.72 -4.85 2.34
C ILE A 75 -3.90 -4.91 0.83
N VAL A 76 -4.87 -5.70 0.35
CA VAL A 76 -5.08 -5.92 -1.09
C VAL A 76 -6.53 -5.65 -1.46
N TYR A 77 -6.73 -4.87 -2.51
CA TYR A 77 -8.07 -4.61 -3.07
C TYR A 77 -8.56 -5.83 -3.85
N ARG A 78 -9.50 -6.56 -3.26
CA ARG A 78 -9.94 -7.87 -3.72
C ARG A 78 -10.74 -7.85 -5.01
N PRO A 79 -11.75 -6.95 -5.21
CA PRO A 79 -12.69 -7.06 -6.34
C PRO A 79 -12.02 -7.08 -7.72
N SER A 80 -10.98 -6.27 -7.94
CA SER A 80 -10.28 -6.24 -9.23
C SER A 80 -9.61 -7.58 -9.56
N TYR A 81 -9.04 -8.27 -8.56
CA TYR A 81 -8.40 -9.57 -8.78
C TYR A 81 -9.42 -10.68 -9.01
N GLU A 82 -10.60 -10.59 -8.40
CA GLU A 82 -11.71 -11.50 -8.68
C GLU A 82 -12.25 -11.31 -10.10
N MET A 83 -12.51 -10.06 -10.50
CA MET A 83 -13.00 -9.73 -11.85
C MET A 83 -11.97 -10.14 -12.91
N ARG A 84 -10.69 -9.77 -12.71
CA ARG A 84 -9.62 -10.14 -13.63
C ARG A 84 -9.38 -11.65 -13.66
N GLY A 85 -9.54 -12.34 -12.53
CA GLY A 85 -9.45 -13.80 -12.45
C GLY A 85 -10.55 -14.49 -13.26
N ARG A 86 -11.79 -13.97 -13.21
CA ARG A 86 -12.88 -14.49 -14.07
C ARG A 86 -12.59 -14.26 -15.54
N GLU A 87 -12.11 -13.06 -15.92
CA GLU A 87 -11.75 -12.73 -17.31
C GLU A 87 -10.65 -13.66 -17.87
N ASP A 88 -9.61 -13.93 -17.08
CA ASP A 88 -8.45 -14.71 -17.50
C ASP A 88 -8.62 -16.24 -17.24
N GLY A 89 -9.73 -16.68 -16.64
CA GLY A 89 -9.95 -18.06 -16.23
C GLY A 89 -8.94 -18.55 -15.16
N LYS A 90 -8.53 -17.69 -14.24
CA LYS A 90 -7.49 -17.94 -13.23
C LYS A 90 -7.97 -17.62 -11.81
N ASN A 91 -7.45 -18.33 -10.81
CA ASN A 91 -7.70 -18.01 -9.40
C ASN A 91 -6.60 -17.12 -8.82
N TYR A 92 -6.65 -15.83 -9.12
CA TYR A 92 -5.68 -14.86 -8.62
C TYR A 92 -5.74 -14.68 -7.11
N ILE A 93 -6.91 -14.87 -6.49
CA ILE A 93 -7.07 -14.80 -5.03
C ILE A 93 -6.19 -15.85 -4.34
N SER A 94 -6.27 -17.11 -4.76
CA SER A 94 -5.40 -18.16 -4.21
C SER A 94 -3.92 -17.92 -4.46
N MET A 95 -3.57 -17.37 -5.64
CA MET A 95 -2.18 -17.03 -5.96
C MET A 95 -1.64 -15.94 -5.04
N ILE A 96 -2.44 -14.90 -4.71
CA ILE A 96 -2.07 -13.83 -3.79
C ILE A 96 -1.95 -14.37 -2.36
N GLN A 97 -2.90 -15.20 -1.92
CA GLN A 97 -2.83 -15.86 -0.61
C GLN A 97 -1.54 -16.67 -0.43
N LEU A 98 -1.15 -17.41 -1.47
CA LEU A 98 0.11 -18.16 -1.48
C LEU A 98 1.33 -17.23 -1.34
N GLN A 99 1.33 -16.06 -2.01
CA GLN A 99 2.42 -15.09 -1.88
C GLN A 99 2.50 -14.49 -0.47
N ALA A 100 1.36 -14.23 0.16
CA ALA A 100 1.30 -13.77 1.56
C ALA A 100 1.84 -14.83 2.52
N SER A 101 1.40 -16.07 2.37
CA SER A 101 1.83 -17.21 3.20
C SER A 101 3.35 -17.44 3.09
N LYS A 102 3.91 -17.45 1.88
CA LYS A 102 5.35 -17.61 1.64
C LYS A 102 6.21 -16.58 2.37
N ARG A 103 5.66 -15.39 2.68
CA ARG A 103 6.35 -14.27 3.34
C ARG A 103 5.94 -14.08 4.78
N ASN A 104 5.09 -14.97 5.32
CA ASN A 104 4.49 -14.80 6.64
C ASN A 104 3.90 -13.38 6.80
N ALA A 105 3.17 -12.91 5.79
CA ALA A 105 2.50 -11.63 5.78
C ALA A 105 1.04 -11.76 6.21
N SER A 106 0.59 -10.87 7.09
CA SER A 106 -0.82 -10.75 7.47
C SER A 106 -1.60 -10.14 6.31
N LEU A 107 -2.31 -10.95 5.54
CA LEU A 107 -3.12 -10.51 4.41
C LEU A 107 -4.47 -9.98 4.88
N ILE A 108 -4.80 -8.77 4.45
CA ILE A 108 -6.08 -8.11 4.70
C ILE A 108 -6.72 -7.78 3.35
N TRP A 109 -7.88 -8.38 3.10
CA TRP A 109 -8.69 -8.06 1.93
C TRP A 109 -9.56 -6.83 2.20
N ILE A 110 -9.60 -5.90 1.24
CA ILE A 110 -10.48 -4.73 1.25
C ILE A 110 -11.31 -4.69 -0.03
N ASN A 111 -12.52 -4.11 0.05
CA ASN A 111 -13.44 -3.99 -1.06
C ASN A 111 -13.78 -2.54 -1.41
N SER A 112 -13.26 -1.57 -0.64
CA SER A 112 -13.58 -0.15 -0.83
C SER A 112 -12.50 0.76 -0.23
N GLY A 113 -12.56 2.07 -0.56
CA GLY A 113 -11.76 3.10 0.09
C GLY A 113 -12.01 3.19 1.60
N PRO A 114 -13.26 3.19 2.08
CA PRO A 114 -13.56 3.12 3.52
C PRO A 114 -12.96 1.88 4.22
N ASP A 115 -12.88 0.73 3.54
CA ASP A 115 -12.22 -0.46 4.11
C ASP A 115 -10.72 -0.25 4.29
N LEU A 116 -10.06 0.44 3.33
CA LEU A 116 -8.65 0.80 3.46
C LEU A 116 -8.43 1.68 4.69
N ILE A 117 -9.25 2.73 4.87
CA ILE A 117 -9.17 3.62 6.04
C ILE A 117 -9.36 2.81 7.33
N ARG A 118 -10.33 1.89 7.37
CA ARG A 118 -10.58 1.02 8.53
C ARG A 118 -9.41 0.09 8.82
N ALA A 119 -8.84 -0.53 7.79
CA ALA A 119 -7.68 -1.42 7.92
C ALA A 119 -6.44 -0.68 8.46
N LEU A 120 -6.21 0.55 8.02
CA LEU A 120 -5.16 1.44 8.55
C LEU A 120 -5.46 1.81 10.01
N ASN A 121 -6.67 2.28 10.31
CA ASN A 121 -7.06 2.72 11.64
C ASN A 121 -7.05 1.62 12.71
N ASN A 122 -7.02 0.35 12.30
CA ASN A 122 -6.87 -0.80 13.17
C ASN A 122 -5.39 -1.12 13.49
N ARG A 123 -4.44 -0.33 13.01
CA ARG A 123 -3.05 -0.48 13.44
C ARG A 123 -2.85 0.13 14.82
N PRO A 124 -2.00 -0.49 15.65
CA PRO A 124 -1.66 0.06 16.96
C PRO A 124 -1.02 1.45 16.82
N ARG A 125 -1.16 2.27 17.86
CA ARG A 125 -0.52 3.58 17.94
C ARG A 125 1.00 3.45 17.75
N GLY A 126 1.59 4.25 16.85
CA GLY A 126 3.03 4.29 16.59
C GLY A 126 3.61 3.03 15.96
N SER A 127 2.76 2.07 15.51
CA SER A 127 3.27 0.81 14.97
C SER A 127 3.73 0.91 13.51
N VAL A 128 3.13 1.76 12.69
CA VAL A 128 3.42 1.82 11.25
C VAL A 128 4.80 2.46 11.02
N GLN A 129 5.80 1.62 10.79
CA GLN A 129 7.18 2.02 10.47
C GLN A 129 7.37 2.31 8.99
N THR A 130 6.72 1.51 8.12
CA THR A 130 6.73 1.76 6.68
C THR A 130 5.33 1.63 6.12
N PHE A 131 5.03 2.45 5.13
CA PHE A 131 3.82 2.39 4.33
C PHE A 131 4.21 2.47 2.85
N ASP A 132 3.82 1.47 2.06
CA ASP A 132 4.05 1.44 0.63
C ASP A 132 2.73 1.21 -0.11
N TYR A 133 2.43 2.06 -1.10
CA TYR A 133 1.27 1.92 -1.98
C TYR A 133 1.71 1.53 -3.39
N PHE A 134 1.25 0.39 -3.89
CA PHE A 134 1.39 -0.07 -5.28
C PHE A 134 0.01 -0.12 -5.93
N GLY A 135 -0.20 0.69 -6.95
CA GLY A 135 -1.52 0.80 -7.58
C GLY A 135 -1.56 1.95 -8.58
N HIS A 136 -2.69 2.09 -9.25
CA HIS A 136 -2.99 3.28 -10.03
C HIS A 136 -3.17 4.49 -9.12
N SER A 137 -2.82 5.66 -9.60
CA SER A 137 -3.09 6.92 -8.91
C SER A 137 -3.09 8.08 -9.89
N ASN A 138 -3.63 9.18 -9.42
CA ASN A 138 -3.44 10.50 -9.98
C ASN A 138 -2.89 11.43 -8.90
N LYS A 139 -2.79 12.72 -9.17
CA LYS A 139 -2.26 13.69 -8.22
C LYS A 139 -3.04 13.79 -6.91
N HIS A 140 -4.32 13.37 -6.89
CA HIS A 140 -5.24 13.55 -5.75
C HIS A 140 -5.67 12.24 -5.09
N CYS A 141 -5.57 11.09 -5.79
CA CYS A 141 -6.13 9.82 -5.32
C CYS A 141 -5.15 8.67 -5.44
N PHE A 142 -5.18 7.76 -4.47
CA PHE A 142 -4.79 6.37 -4.66
C PHE A 142 -5.99 5.61 -5.20
N CYS A 143 -5.94 5.16 -6.44
CA CYS A 143 -7.00 4.44 -7.11
C CYS A 143 -6.90 2.94 -6.74
N LEU A 144 -7.89 2.41 -6.04
CA LEU A 144 -7.89 0.99 -5.64
C LEU A 144 -8.28 0.07 -6.78
N ASP A 145 -9.04 0.56 -7.75
CA ASP A 145 -9.32 -0.09 -9.03
C ASP A 145 -8.95 0.82 -10.20
N TYR A 146 -9.05 0.29 -11.40
CA TYR A 146 -8.87 1.08 -12.63
C TYR A 146 -9.87 0.66 -13.71
N GLY A 147 -10.96 0.07 -13.29
CA GLY A 147 -12.09 -0.35 -14.08
C GLY A 147 -12.85 -1.49 -13.43
N THR A 148 -14.13 -1.55 -13.74
CA THR A 148 -15.04 -2.64 -13.37
C THR A 148 -15.46 -3.42 -14.61
N GLU A 149 -16.37 -4.34 -14.49
CA GLU A 149 -16.96 -5.06 -15.64
C GLU A 149 -17.79 -4.13 -16.55
N ILE A 150 -18.21 -2.96 -16.02
CA ILE A 150 -19.13 -2.03 -16.69
C ILE A 150 -18.40 -0.82 -17.25
N ILE A 151 -17.38 -0.31 -16.54
CA ILE A 151 -16.76 0.97 -16.87
C ILE A 151 -15.25 0.94 -16.63
N ALA A 152 -14.49 1.59 -17.54
CA ALA A 152 -13.02 1.61 -17.54
C ALA A 152 -12.46 2.85 -16.81
N VAL A 153 -12.99 3.15 -15.60
CA VAL A 153 -12.53 4.25 -14.76
C VAL A 153 -12.40 3.78 -13.31
N CYS A 154 -11.63 4.52 -12.52
CA CYS A 154 -11.50 4.27 -11.08
C CYS A 154 -12.85 4.52 -10.40
N THR A 155 -13.34 3.54 -9.63
CA THR A 155 -14.60 3.62 -8.88
C THR A 155 -14.37 3.53 -7.37
N GLN A 156 -13.19 3.09 -6.93
CA GLN A 156 -12.80 3.01 -5.52
C GLN A 156 -11.42 3.64 -5.32
N TRP A 157 -11.30 4.51 -4.33
CA TRP A 157 -10.10 5.30 -4.09
C TRP A 157 -9.93 5.66 -2.60
N LEU A 158 -8.73 6.16 -2.27
CA LEU A 158 -8.47 7.03 -1.14
C LEU A 158 -8.10 8.40 -1.69
N HIS A 159 -9.02 9.36 -1.58
CA HIS A 159 -8.79 10.75 -2.02
C HIS A 159 -8.06 11.56 -0.94
N GLU A 160 -7.27 12.54 -1.34
CA GLU A 160 -6.50 13.38 -0.41
C GLU A 160 -7.38 14.14 0.60
N SER A 161 -8.64 14.47 0.26
CA SER A 161 -9.61 15.07 1.19
C SER A 161 -10.08 14.12 2.30
N GLU A 162 -9.87 12.81 2.14
CA GLU A 162 -10.27 11.79 3.11
C GLU A 162 -9.15 11.43 4.09
N LEU A 163 -7.94 11.96 3.88
CA LEU A 163 -6.77 11.64 4.72
C LEU A 163 -6.99 11.98 6.20
N GLY A 164 -7.81 13.01 6.49
CA GLY A 164 -8.19 13.34 7.88
C GLY A 164 -9.01 12.24 8.59
N ARG A 165 -9.52 11.24 7.88
CA ARG A 165 -10.21 10.07 8.45
C ARG A 165 -9.22 8.96 8.87
N VAL A 166 -7.97 9.03 8.42
CA VAL A 166 -6.89 8.12 8.83
C VAL A 166 -6.28 8.68 10.12
N LYS A 167 -6.17 7.87 11.16
CA LYS A 167 -5.55 8.25 12.42
C LYS A 167 -4.06 8.50 12.23
N SER A 168 -3.59 9.74 12.38
CA SER A 168 -2.17 10.07 12.31
C SER A 168 -1.34 9.31 13.35
N SER A 169 -1.95 9.01 14.49
CA SER A 169 -1.29 8.33 15.61
C SER A 169 -0.86 6.89 15.35
N ILE A 170 -1.26 6.27 14.24
CA ILE A 170 -0.78 4.92 13.88
C ILE A 170 0.67 4.93 13.38
N PHE A 171 1.11 6.04 12.81
CA PHE A 171 2.46 6.15 12.26
C PHE A 171 3.50 6.36 13.38
N ALA A 172 4.65 5.72 13.22
CA ALA A 172 5.83 6.01 14.02
C ALA A 172 6.41 7.38 13.65
N ASP A 173 7.11 8.06 14.57
CA ASP A 173 7.63 9.41 14.37
C ASP A 173 8.52 9.57 13.12
N LYS A 174 9.24 8.49 12.75
CA LYS A 174 10.13 8.44 11.59
C LYS A 174 9.63 7.45 10.54
N ALA A 175 8.32 7.26 10.43
CA ALA A 175 7.74 6.34 9.45
C ALA A 175 8.18 6.73 8.02
N TYR A 176 8.59 5.73 7.25
CA TYR A 176 8.90 5.87 5.83
C TYR A 176 7.66 5.50 5.02
N CYS A 177 7.08 6.47 4.34
CA CYS A 177 5.90 6.25 3.48
C CYS A 177 6.25 6.52 2.03
N LYS A 178 5.85 5.61 1.13
CA LYS A 178 6.08 5.74 -0.31
C LYS A 178 4.86 5.33 -1.11
N SER A 179 4.57 6.11 -2.15
CA SER A 179 3.60 5.75 -3.18
C SER A 179 4.32 5.49 -4.49
N TRP A 180 4.08 4.32 -5.05
CA TRP A 180 4.57 3.87 -6.35
C TRP A 180 3.57 4.13 -7.48
N GLY A 181 2.48 4.84 -7.19
CA GLY A 181 1.46 5.23 -8.16
C GLY A 181 1.84 6.49 -8.93
N CYS A 182 1.33 6.63 -10.15
CA CYS A 182 1.56 7.77 -11.03
C CYS A 182 1.10 9.09 -10.38
N HIS A 183 1.85 10.18 -10.58
CA HIS A 183 1.49 11.56 -10.17
C HIS A 183 1.25 11.78 -8.68
N SER A 184 1.43 10.77 -7.82
CA SER A 184 1.17 10.86 -6.39
C SER A 184 2.09 11.86 -5.65
N GLY A 185 3.20 12.27 -6.28
CA GLY A 185 4.10 13.31 -5.78
C GLY A 185 3.66 14.75 -6.01
N GLU A 186 2.56 14.98 -6.75
CA GLU A 186 2.19 16.33 -7.21
C GLU A 186 1.24 17.07 -6.24
N SER A 187 0.31 16.37 -5.57
CA SER A 187 -0.59 16.95 -4.55
C SER A 187 -0.67 16.07 -3.30
N MET A 188 -0.90 14.78 -3.47
CA MET A 188 -1.11 13.82 -2.38
C MET A 188 -0.01 13.90 -1.32
N THR A 189 1.27 14.08 -1.67
CA THR A 189 2.38 14.14 -0.71
C THR A 189 2.28 15.30 0.27
N ALA A 190 1.90 16.48 -0.20
CA ALA A 190 1.72 17.66 0.66
C ALA A 190 0.51 17.48 1.59
N ARG A 191 -0.60 16.97 1.06
CA ARG A 191 -1.82 16.69 1.83
C ARG A 191 -1.60 15.58 2.85
N TRP A 192 -0.87 14.53 2.47
CA TRP A 192 -0.48 13.43 3.36
C TRP A 192 0.29 13.95 4.58
N LYS A 193 1.33 14.75 4.35
CA LYS A 193 2.11 15.34 5.43
C LYS A 193 1.27 16.24 6.33
N SER A 194 0.40 17.08 5.75
CA SER A 194 -0.48 17.97 6.50
C SER A 194 -1.47 17.22 7.38
N ALA A 195 -2.08 16.15 6.87
CA ALA A 195 -3.11 15.39 7.57
C ALA A 195 -2.53 14.37 8.57
N LEU A 196 -1.41 13.73 8.24
CA LEU A 196 -0.89 12.57 8.99
C LEU A 196 0.42 12.83 9.73
N GLY A 197 1.04 14.01 9.55
CA GLY A 197 2.25 14.41 10.25
C GLY A 197 3.54 13.76 9.73
N VAL A 198 3.46 12.70 8.93
CA VAL A 198 4.60 11.99 8.36
C VAL A 198 4.76 12.30 6.87
N ARG A 199 5.98 12.17 6.34
CA ARG A 199 6.24 12.43 4.92
C ARG A 199 5.86 11.24 4.05
N LEU A 200 5.30 11.52 2.86
CA LEU A 200 5.11 10.56 1.79
C LEU A 200 6.06 10.88 0.63
N GLU A 201 6.84 9.91 0.20
CA GLU A 201 7.57 9.98 -1.06
C GLU A 201 6.62 9.55 -2.19
N GLY A 202 6.47 10.37 -3.22
CA GLY A 202 5.53 10.11 -4.32
C GLY A 202 6.17 10.35 -5.68
N ALA A 203 5.61 9.72 -6.71
CA ALA A 203 6.07 9.85 -8.08
C ALA A 203 5.61 11.19 -8.70
N ARG A 204 6.53 11.92 -9.33
CA ARG A 204 6.19 12.96 -10.31
C ARG A 204 6.05 12.32 -11.67
N GLY A 205 4.93 12.60 -12.36
CA GLY A 205 4.63 11.97 -13.63
C GLY A 205 4.26 10.50 -13.53
N LYS A 206 4.46 9.77 -14.62
CA LYS A 206 4.07 8.36 -14.76
C LYS A 206 5.08 7.41 -14.13
N THR A 207 4.58 6.31 -13.58
CA THR A 207 5.37 5.20 -13.05
C THR A 207 5.36 4.03 -14.04
N ASP A 208 6.53 3.49 -14.34
CA ASP A 208 6.70 2.36 -15.23
C ASP A 208 7.00 1.07 -14.43
N TYR A 209 6.07 0.14 -14.48
CA TYR A 209 6.14 -1.15 -13.81
C TYR A 209 6.88 -2.24 -14.61
N ARG A 210 7.29 -1.99 -15.85
CA ARG A 210 7.96 -3.01 -16.71
C ARG A 210 9.26 -3.54 -16.09
N ALA A 211 9.95 -2.71 -15.33
CA ALA A 211 11.19 -3.08 -14.64
C ALA A 211 11.01 -4.24 -13.61
N LEU A 212 9.79 -4.48 -13.14
CA LEU A 212 9.50 -5.60 -12.24
C LEU A 212 9.83 -6.98 -12.85
N ALA A 213 9.71 -7.13 -14.17
CA ALA A 213 10.09 -8.35 -14.87
C ALA A 213 11.59 -8.66 -14.72
N GLN A 214 12.41 -7.62 -14.51
CA GLN A 214 13.86 -7.72 -14.29
C GLN A 214 14.25 -7.71 -12.80
N GLY A 215 13.28 -7.81 -11.88
CA GLY A 215 13.53 -7.74 -10.45
C GLY A 215 13.90 -6.34 -9.93
N LYS A 216 13.57 -5.28 -10.68
CA LYS A 216 13.80 -3.88 -10.30
C LYS A 216 12.49 -3.20 -9.92
N PHE A 217 12.54 -2.27 -8.95
CA PHE A 217 11.38 -1.46 -8.62
C PHE A 217 10.98 -0.53 -9.77
N PRO A 218 9.70 -0.09 -9.80
CA PRO A 218 9.21 0.79 -10.85
C PRO A 218 10.02 2.08 -10.95
N ALA A 219 10.28 2.50 -12.18
CA ALA A 219 10.89 3.79 -12.50
C ALA A 219 9.82 4.88 -12.64
N VAL A 220 10.21 6.14 -12.50
CA VAL A 220 9.31 7.29 -12.63
C VAL A 220 9.84 8.28 -13.65
N SER A 221 8.96 8.91 -14.42
CA SER A 221 9.36 9.81 -15.50
C SER A 221 9.86 11.18 -15.01
N GLY A 222 9.38 11.67 -13.88
CA GLY A 222 9.69 13.01 -13.33
C GLY A 222 10.43 12.99 -11.98
N GLY A 223 10.92 11.82 -11.55
CA GLY A 223 11.61 11.66 -10.26
C GLY A 223 10.67 11.54 -9.07
N TRP A 224 11.25 11.50 -7.86
CA TRP A 224 10.53 11.32 -6.60
C TRP A 224 10.47 12.63 -5.81
N THR A 225 9.37 12.88 -5.11
CA THR A 225 9.20 13.97 -4.15
C THR A 225 8.93 13.44 -2.76
N ARG A 226 9.42 14.18 -1.79
CA ARG A 226 9.17 13.93 -0.36
C ARG A 226 8.54 15.14 0.30
#